data_9ba8f477a1c75318970f63aa560b5dd1
#
_entry.id   9ba8f477a1c75318970f63aa560b5dd1
#
_cell.length_a   1.000
_cell.length_b   1.000
_cell.length_c   1.000
_cell.angle_alpha   90.00
_cell.angle_beta   90.00
_cell.angle_gamma   90.00
#
_symmetry.space_group_name_H-M   'P 1'
#
loop_
_entity.id
_entity.type
_entity.pdbx_description
1 polymer ?
#
loop_
_entity_poly.entity_id
_entity_poly.type
_entity_poly.pdbx_seq_one_letter_code
_entity_poly.pdbx_strand_id
1 'polypeptide(L)'
;ILAGDTESGVTIMQMEAGLDTGPMLLREAVPITAETTATSLHDALSAIGGQLAVRVLAERPAPTPQPEDGVTYAPMLTREDGRLDWSQSAAALDLRIRALTPWPGTFTVQADGTVLKIGAATPLPDRKHTATPGTALDDALTIACGGGALRLTRLQKPGRGMMDADAFLRGQPMPAGTRLYHTPPAAPDAE
;
A
#
# COMPACT_ATOMS: atom_id res chain seq x y z
N ILE A 1 1.27 7.47 -2.77
CA ILE A 1 1.31 6.10 -3.34
C ILE A 1 -0.09 5.56 -3.59
N LEU A 2 -1.00 5.64 -2.60
CA LEU A 2 -2.40 5.17 -2.75
C LEU A 2 -3.17 5.88 -3.88
N ALA A 3 -2.90 7.16 -4.08
CA ALA A 3 -3.52 7.95 -5.14
C ALA A 3 -2.99 7.61 -6.55
N GLY A 4 -1.86 6.88 -6.63
CA GLY A 4 -1.20 6.59 -7.90
C GLY A 4 -0.38 7.78 -8.43
N ASP A 5 -0.03 8.74 -7.56
CA ASP A 5 0.80 9.87 -7.95
C ASP A 5 2.19 9.40 -8.37
N THR A 6 2.80 10.12 -9.29
CA THR A 6 4.15 9.83 -9.80
C THR A 6 5.26 10.57 -9.06
N GLU A 7 4.89 11.46 -8.15
CA GLU A 7 5.79 12.33 -7.42
C GLU A 7 5.26 12.60 -6.01
N SER A 8 6.15 12.73 -5.04
CA SER A 8 5.91 13.26 -3.71
C SER A 8 7.03 14.26 -3.39
N GLY A 9 7.14 14.75 -2.14
CA GLY A 9 8.22 15.64 -1.80
C GLY A 9 8.17 16.13 -0.37
N VAL A 10 9.15 16.96 -0.02
CA VAL A 10 9.24 17.67 1.23
C VAL A 10 9.14 19.16 0.98
N THR A 11 8.30 19.83 1.74
CA THR A 11 8.23 21.29 1.79
C THR A 11 8.56 21.75 3.22
N ILE A 12 9.56 22.62 3.35
CA ILE A 12 9.80 23.35 4.60
C ILE A 12 8.98 24.63 4.52
N MET A 13 8.13 24.85 5.50
CA MET A 13 7.26 26.02 5.56
C MET A 13 7.51 26.85 6.82
N GLN A 14 7.14 28.12 6.79
CA GLN A 14 7.06 28.96 7.98
C GLN A 14 5.78 28.61 8.72
N MET A 15 5.88 28.28 10.00
CA MET A 15 4.71 27.93 10.80
C MET A 15 3.77 29.12 11.01
N GLU A 16 2.48 28.85 10.91
CA GLU A 16 1.37 29.76 11.20
C GLU A 16 0.36 29.12 12.17
N ALA A 17 -0.69 29.85 12.52
CA ALA A 17 -1.72 29.32 13.44
C ALA A 17 -2.57 28.20 12.84
N GLY A 18 -2.71 28.13 11.52
CA GLY A 18 -3.41 27.06 10.80
C GLY A 18 -2.55 25.82 10.64
N LEU A 19 -3.19 24.66 10.50
CA LEU A 19 -2.50 23.42 10.23
C LEU A 19 -2.02 23.39 8.78
N ASP A 20 -0.70 23.29 8.59
CA ASP A 20 -0.01 23.16 7.28
C ASP A 20 -0.33 24.29 6.27
N THR A 21 -0.73 25.48 6.74
CA THR A 21 -1.13 26.60 5.88
C THR A 21 -0.04 27.62 5.62
N GLY A 22 1.09 27.52 6.31
CA GLY A 22 2.17 28.50 6.24
C GLY A 22 2.85 28.58 4.87
N PRO A 23 3.46 29.72 4.53
CA PRO A 23 4.16 29.89 3.26
C PRO A 23 5.38 28.98 3.15
N MET A 24 5.64 28.51 1.93
CA MET A 24 6.74 27.62 1.59
C MET A 24 8.08 28.38 1.60
N LEU A 25 9.10 27.76 2.18
CA LEU A 25 10.48 28.28 2.19
C LEU A 25 11.35 27.54 1.17
N LEU A 26 11.42 26.22 1.25
CA LEU A 26 12.06 25.36 0.25
C LEU A 26 11.23 24.12 0.03
N ARG A 27 11.31 23.58 -1.17
CA ARG A 27 10.69 22.27 -1.50
C ARG A 27 11.60 21.44 -2.40
N GLU A 28 11.51 20.12 -2.27
CA GLU A 28 12.21 19.17 -3.14
C GLU A 28 11.32 17.97 -3.41
N ALA A 29 11.25 17.57 -4.67
CA ALA A 29 10.42 16.46 -5.12
C ALA A 29 11.19 15.13 -5.10
N VAL A 30 10.44 14.04 -4.90
CA VAL A 30 10.92 12.65 -4.96
C VAL A 30 10.02 11.87 -5.91
N PRO A 31 10.56 11.17 -6.91
CA PRO A 31 9.76 10.35 -7.81
C PRO A 31 9.15 9.15 -7.06
N ILE A 32 7.92 8.83 -7.42
CA ILE A 32 7.22 7.59 -7.02
C ILE A 32 7.22 6.66 -8.23
N THR A 33 7.96 5.56 -8.14
CA THR A 33 8.05 4.54 -9.19
C THR A 33 7.20 3.31 -8.86
N ALA A 34 7.17 2.33 -9.77
CA ALA A 34 6.49 1.06 -9.54
C ALA A 34 7.09 0.26 -8.36
N GLU A 35 8.35 0.49 -8.02
CA GLU A 35 9.07 -0.17 -6.92
C GLU A 35 8.97 0.60 -5.60
N THR A 36 8.49 1.86 -5.63
CA THR A 36 8.41 2.69 -4.43
C THR A 36 7.41 2.12 -3.42
N THR A 37 7.87 1.91 -2.20
CA THR A 37 7.07 1.48 -1.04
C THR A 37 6.94 2.62 -0.03
N ALA A 38 6.02 2.49 0.94
CA ALA A 38 5.93 3.45 2.05
C ALA A 38 7.27 3.61 2.79
N THR A 39 7.99 2.51 3.02
CA THR A 39 9.30 2.54 3.69
C THR A 39 10.34 3.30 2.87
N SER A 40 10.51 2.94 1.59
CA SER A 40 11.53 3.59 0.75
C SER A 40 11.23 5.08 0.53
N LEU A 41 9.95 5.44 0.39
CA LEU A 41 9.55 6.84 0.27
C LEU A 41 9.79 7.61 1.58
N HIS A 42 9.41 7.04 2.73
CA HIS A 42 9.67 7.63 4.04
C HIS A 42 11.16 7.93 4.25
N ASP A 43 12.02 6.96 3.94
CA ASP A 43 13.47 7.12 4.12
C ASP A 43 14.04 8.22 3.20
N ALA A 44 13.59 8.27 1.96
CA ALA A 44 13.99 9.32 1.02
C ALA A 44 13.52 10.71 1.48
N LEU A 45 12.25 10.83 1.89
CA LEU A 45 11.68 12.09 2.40
C LEU A 45 12.38 12.54 3.70
N SER A 46 12.71 11.61 4.60
CA SER A 46 13.42 11.90 5.84
C SER A 46 14.81 12.49 5.57
N ALA A 47 15.57 11.89 4.64
CA ALA A 47 16.90 12.38 4.27
C ALA A 47 16.85 13.79 3.66
N ILE A 48 15.95 14.01 2.71
CA ILE A 48 15.75 15.31 2.05
C ILE A 48 15.26 16.36 3.04
N GLY A 49 14.31 16.00 3.90
CA GLY A 49 13.76 16.91 4.92
C GLY A 49 14.84 17.45 5.84
N GLY A 50 15.75 16.60 6.31
CA GLY A 50 16.89 17.01 7.12
C GLY A 50 17.82 18.01 6.37
N GLN A 51 18.13 17.72 5.11
CA GLN A 51 18.96 18.61 4.29
C GLN A 51 18.29 19.96 4.03
N LEU A 52 17.01 19.96 3.67
CA LEU A 52 16.25 21.19 3.43
C LEU A 52 16.12 22.04 4.69
N ALA A 53 15.90 21.41 5.86
CA ALA A 53 15.81 22.14 7.12
C ALA A 53 17.12 22.89 7.44
N VAL A 54 18.29 22.25 7.26
CA VAL A 54 19.60 22.90 7.44
C VAL A 54 19.80 24.05 6.45
N ARG A 55 19.42 23.84 5.18
CA ARG A 55 19.51 24.88 4.15
C ARG A 55 18.64 26.10 4.46
N VAL A 56 17.39 25.90 4.88
CA VAL A 56 16.49 26.99 5.27
C VAL A 56 17.09 27.84 6.38
N LEU A 57 17.69 27.23 7.40
CA LEU A 57 18.32 27.95 8.50
C LEU A 57 19.53 28.78 8.05
N ALA A 58 20.30 28.26 7.11
CA ALA A 58 21.50 28.94 6.57
C ALA A 58 21.13 30.04 5.55
N GLU A 59 20.30 29.71 4.58
CA GLU A 59 19.99 30.55 3.41
C GLU A 59 18.90 31.59 3.69
N ARG A 60 17.98 31.31 4.63
CA ARG A 60 16.82 32.14 4.99
C ARG A 60 16.02 32.61 3.76
N PRO A 61 15.55 31.68 2.91
CA PRO A 61 14.84 32.03 1.69
C PRO A 61 13.57 32.83 1.96
N ALA A 62 13.17 33.66 1.01
CA ALA A 62 11.93 34.40 1.11
C ALA A 62 10.73 33.44 1.07
N PRO A 63 9.73 33.63 1.94
CA PRO A 63 8.53 32.78 1.97
C PRO A 63 7.67 33.01 0.72
N THR A 64 7.14 31.93 0.15
CA THR A 64 6.22 31.93 -0.99
C THR A 64 4.89 31.34 -0.56
N PRO A 65 3.75 32.01 -0.78
CA PRO A 65 2.44 31.45 -0.45
C PRO A 65 2.21 30.08 -1.10
N GLN A 66 1.49 29.21 -0.39
CA GLN A 66 1.05 27.95 -0.98
C GLN A 66 -0.03 28.22 -2.04
N PRO A 67 -0.08 27.43 -3.14
CA PRO A 67 -1.17 27.54 -4.11
C PRO A 67 -2.51 27.12 -3.47
N GLU A 68 -3.60 27.80 -3.84
CA GLU A 68 -4.95 27.43 -3.39
C GLU A 68 -5.51 26.25 -4.21
N ASP A 69 -5.09 26.13 -5.46
CA ASP A 69 -5.53 25.06 -6.36
C ASP A 69 -4.79 23.73 -6.10
N GLY A 70 -5.52 22.62 -6.22
CA GLY A 70 -4.95 21.28 -6.10
C GLY A 70 -4.76 20.80 -4.67
N VAL A 71 -5.34 21.47 -3.68
CA VAL A 71 -5.30 21.03 -2.27
C VAL A 71 -6.01 19.70 -2.12
N THR A 72 -5.32 18.73 -1.50
CA THR A 72 -5.87 17.42 -1.14
C THR A 72 -5.66 17.16 0.35
N TYR A 73 -6.52 16.32 0.93
CA TYR A 73 -6.43 15.95 2.33
C TYR A 73 -6.06 14.47 2.44
N ALA A 74 -5.08 14.18 3.30
CA ALA A 74 -4.66 12.81 3.63
C ALA A 74 -5.24 12.45 5.02
N PRO A 75 -6.37 11.73 5.08
CA PRO A 75 -6.95 11.31 6.35
C PRO A 75 -6.03 10.31 7.06
N MET A 76 -6.17 10.23 8.39
CA MET A 76 -5.41 9.27 9.18
C MET A 76 -5.79 7.85 8.78
N LEU A 77 -4.78 7.04 8.46
CA LEU A 77 -4.97 5.63 8.09
C LEU A 77 -5.40 4.81 9.31
N THR A 78 -6.27 3.85 9.07
CA THR A 78 -6.77 2.89 10.05
C THR A 78 -6.35 1.47 9.66
N ARG A 79 -6.54 0.51 10.57
CA ARG A 79 -6.28 -0.89 10.26
C ARG A 79 -7.16 -1.43 9.12
N GLU A 80 -8.40 -0.96 9.04
CA GLU A 80 -9.35 -1.41 7.99
C GLU A 80 -8.93 -0.97 6.60
N ASP A 81 -8.18 0.13 6.47
CA ASP A 81 -7.62 0.54 5.18
C ASP A 81 -6.66 -0.51 4.59
N GLY A 82 -6.09 -1.37 5.43
CA GLY A 82 -5.25 -2.50 5.00
C GLY A 82 -6.02 -3.71 4.47
N ARG A 83 -7.33 -3.75 4.58
CA ARG A 83 -8.15 -4.86 4.08
C ARG A 83 -8.21 -4.87 2.56
N LEU A 84 -7.78 -5.97 1.94
CA LEU A 84 -7.78 -6.09 0.48
C LEU A 84 -9.17 -6.45 -0.05
N ASP A 85 -9.68 -5.63 -0.95
CA ASP A 85 -10.91 -5.90 -1.71
C ASP A 85 -10.53 -6.42 -3.10
N TRP A 86 -10.61 -7.73 -3.28
CA TRP A 86 -10.23 -8.40 -4.51
C TRP A 86 -11.06 -7.99 -5.75
N SER A 87 -12.20 -7.32 -5.57
CA SER A 87 -12.99 -6.77 -6.68
C SER A 87 -12.30 -5.59 -7.38
N GLN A 88 -11.29 -5.00 -6.74
CA GLN A 88 -10.46 -3.95 -7.34
C GLN A 88 -9.47 -4.54 -8.35
N SER A 89 -8.87 -3.66 -9.18
CA SER A 89 -7.85 -4.08 -10.14
C SER A 89 -6.55 -4.49 -9.46
N ALA A 90 -5.76 -5.34 -10.11
CA ALA A 90 -4.44 -5.73 -9.65
C ALA A 90 -3.52 -4.51 -9.42
N ALA A 91 -3.61 -3.50 -10.28
CA ALA A 91 -2.85 -2.26 -10.13
C ALA A 91 -3.25 -1.48 -8.86
N ALA A 92 -4.54 -1.34 -8.57
CA ALA A 92 -5.01 -0.66 -7.37
C ALA A 92 -4.61 -1.40 -6.09
N LEU A 93 -4.67 -2.74 -6.10
CA LEU A 93 -4.24 -3.56 -4.98
C LEU A 93 -2.72 -3.52 -4.75
N ASP A 94 -1.93 -3.44 -5.82
CA ASP A 94 -0.48 -3.23 -5.72
C ASP A 94 -0.14 -1.91 -5.03
N LEU A 95 -0.76 -0.80 -5.49
CA LEU A 95 -0.61 0.51 -4.83
C LEU A 95 -0.92 0.42 -3.34
N ARG A 96 -2.02 -0.25 -2.97
CA ARG A 96 -2.43 -0.42 -1.58
C ARG A 96 -1.40 -1.22 -0.77
N ILE A 97 -0.88 -2.32 -1.31
CA ILE A 97 0.14 -3.14 -0.63
C ILE A 97 1.42 -2.32 -0.42
N ARG A 98 1.91 -1.64 -1.44
CA ARG A 98 3.13 -0.83 -1.36
C ARG A 98 2.99 0.36 -0.41
N ALA A 99 1.84 1.01 -0.41
CA ALA A 99 1.56 2.18 0.42
C ALA A 99 1.34 1.84 1.90
N LEU A 100 0.76 0.69 2.20
CA LEU A 100 0.34 0.35 3.57
C LEU A 100 1.25 -0.68 4.27
N THR A 101 2.32 -1.15 3.60
CA THR A 101 3.31 -2.03 4.22
C THR A 101 4.52 -1.22 4.69
N PRO A 102 4.97 -1.31 5.94
CA PRO A 102 4.55 -2.27 6.98
C PRO A 102 3.32 -1.85 7.80
N TRP A 103 2.91 -0.60 7.78
CA TRP A 103 1.82 -0.09 8.62
C TRP A 103 0.77 0.68 7.78
N PRO A 104 -0.52 0.47 8.03
CA PRO A 104 -1.15 -0.44 9.00
C PRO A 104 -1.01 -1.93 8.65
N GLY A 105 -0.42 -2.24 7.52
CA GLY A 105 -0.29 -3.55 6.93
C GLY A 105 -1.51 -3.94 6.10
N THR A 106 -1.29 -4.69 5.01
CA THR A 106 -2.40 -5.20 4.20
C THR A 106 -2.72 -6.64 4.56
N PHE A 107 -4.00 -7.01 4.44
CA PHE A 107 -4.47 -8.35 4.81
C PHE A 107 -5.71 -8.78 4.03
N THR A 108 -5.91 -10.08 4.01
CA THR A 108 -7.08 -10.77 3.48
C THR A 108 -7.50 -11.85 4.47
N VAL A 109 -8.64 -12.51 4.22
CA VAL A 109 -9.19 -13.52 5.13
C VAL A 109 -9.41 -14.82 4.36
N GLN A 110 -9.13 -15.95 4.99
CA GLN A 110 -9.48 -17.30 4.51
C GLN A 110 -10.94 -17.66 4.85
N ALA A 111 -11.44 -18.73 4.29
CA ALA A 111 -12.82 -19.18 4.54
C ALA A 111 -13.11 -19.51 6.01
N ASP A 112 -12.09 -19.95 6.74
CA ASP A 112 -12.15 -20.25 8.19
C ASP A 112 -11.99 -19.01 9.09
N GLY A 113 -11.92 -17.81 8.50
CA GLY A 113 -11.70 -16.56 9.22
C GLY A 113 -10.23 -16.25 9.54
N THR A 114 -9.29 -17.11 9.17
CA THR A 114 -7.87 -16.86 9.38
C THR A 114 -7.41 -15.64 8.59
N VAL A 115 -6.82 -14.66 9.29
CA VAL A 115 -6.27 -13.46 8.68
C VAL A 115 -4.87 -13.74 8.13
N LEU A 116 -4.67 -13.51 6.85
CA LEU A 116 -3.36 -13.54 6.20
C LEU A 116 -2.90 -12.12 5.90
N LYS A 117 -1.75 -11.70 6.43
CA LYS A 117 -1.15 -10.43 6.02
C LYS A 117 -0.40 -10.62 4.71
N ILE A 118 -0.49 -9.62 3.86
CA ILE A 118 0.18 -9.57 2.56
C ILE A 118 1.25 -8.48 2.64
N GLY A 119 2.52 -8.88 2.52
CA GLY A 119 3.65 -7.95 2.65
C GLY A 119 4.18 -7.45 1.30
N ALA A 120 4.00 -8.24 0.24
CA ALA A 120 4.40 -7.86 -1.11
C ALA A 120 3.65 -8.70 -2.15
N ALA A 121 3.49 -8.12 -3.33
CA ALA A 121 2.89 -8.78 -4.49
C ALA A 121 3.48 -8.21 -5.79
N THR A 122 3.22 -8.90 -6.90
CA THR A 122 3.54 -8.45 -8.25
C THR A 122 2.25 -8.35 -9.05
N PRO A 123 1.89 -7.17 -9.57
CA PRO A 123 0.70 -7.01 -10.38
C PRO A 123 0.88 -7.64 -11.77
N LEU A 124 -0.16 -8.30 -12.26
CA LEU A 124 -0.26 -8.91 -13.58
C LEU A 124 -1.50 -8.34 -14.29
N PRO A 125 -1.46 -7.06 -14.71
CA PRO A 125 -2.66 -6.35 -15.20
C PRO A 125 -3.26 -6.98 -16.45
N ASP A 126 -2.45 -7.57 -17.30
CA ASP A 126 -2.88 -8.19 -18.57
C ASP A 126 -3.33 -9.66 -18.41
N ARG A 127 -3.25 -10.22 -17.19
CA ARG A 127 -3.66 -11.62 -16.94
C ARG A 127 -5.17 -11.75 -17.02
N LYS A 128 -5.66 -12.29 -18.11
CA LYS A 128 -7.09 -12.58 -18.31
C LYS A 128 -7.51 -13.82 -17.55
N HIS A 129 -8.68 -13.78 -16.94
CA HIS A 129 -9.33 -14.90 -16.27
C HIS A 129 -10.85 -14.67 -16.21
N THR A 130 -11.60 -15.74 -15.90
CA THR A 130 -13.05 -15.70 -15.66
C THR A 130 -13.38 -16.08 -14.20
N ALA A 131 -12.34 -16.27 -13.39
CA ALA A 131 -12.50 -16.64 -11.99
C ALA A 131 -13.08 -15.49 -11.17
N THR A 132 -13.84 -15.82 -10.12
CA THR A 132 -14.33 -14.84 -9.16
C THR A 132 -13.12 -14.15 -8.47
N PRO A 133 -13.16 -12.82 -8.28
CA PRO A 133 -12.11 -12.12 -7.53
C PRO A 133 -11.81 -12.76 -6.17
N GLY A 134 -10.53 -12.86 -5.83
CA GLY A 134 -10.02 -13.53 -4.64
C GLY A 134 -9.68 -15.01 -4.84
N THR A 135 -9.96 -15.59 -6.02
CA THR A 135 -9.64 -17.01 -6.31
C THR A 135 -8.20 -17.18 -6.79
N ALA A 136 -7.48 -18.14 -6.23
CA ALA A 136 -6.16 -18.54 -6.73
C ALA A 136 -6.29 -19.17 -8.13
N LEU A 137 -5.54 -18.62 -9.09
CA LEU A 137 -5.54 -19.06 -10.48
C LEU A 137 -4.56 -20.22 -10.73
N ASP A 138 -3.60 -20.38 -9.84
CA ASP A 138 -2.55 -21.39 -9.88
C ASP A 138 -2.08 -21.74 -8.46
N ASP A 139 -1.17 -22.72 -8.38
CA ASP A 139 -0.60 -23.19 -7.11
C ASP A 139 0.53 -22.28 -6.58
N ALA A 140 0.79 -21.15 -7.25
CA ALA A 140 1.83 -20.18 -6.91
C ALA A 140 1.28 -18.84 -6.42
N LEU A 141 0.06 -18.83 -5.86
CA LEU A 141 -0.61 -17.66 -5.27
C LEU A 141 -0.83 -16.49 -6.24
N THR A 142 -1.16 -16.79 -7.49
CA THR A 142 -1.70 -15.80 -8.41
C THR A 142 -3.20 -15.66 -8.16
N ILE A 143 -3.60 -14.53 -7.61
CA ILE A 143 -4.99 -14.31 -7.18
C ILE A 143 -5.72 -13.48 -8.22
N ALA A 144 -6.92 -13.92 -8.61
CA ALA A 144 -7.82 -13.20 -9.49
C ALA A 144 -8.26 -11.88 -8.86
N CYS A 145 -8.20 -10.78 -9.63
CA CYS A 145 -8.65 -9.46 -9.23
C CYS A 145 -9.85 -9.02 -10.10
N GLY A 146 -10.50 -7.91 -9.78
CA GLY A 146 -11.55 -7.35 -10.63
C GLY A 146 -11.07 -6.92 -12.03
N GLY A 147 -9.76 -6.70 -12.17
CA GLY A 147 -9.05 -6.51 -13.43
C GLY A 147 -7.62 -7.00 -13.29
N GLY A 148 -7.21 -7.95 -14.14
CA GLY A 148 -5.91 -8.61 -14.03
C GLY A 148 -5.81 -9.58 -12.86
N ALA A 149 -4.61 -9.92 -12.44
CA ALA A 149 -4.32 -10.79 -11.32
C ALA A 149 -3.14 -10.25 -10.50
N LEU A 150 -3.02 -10.69 -9.26
CA LEU A 150 -1.96 -10.29 -8.35
C LEU A 150 -1.21 -11.54 -7.87
N ARG A 151 0.11 -11.62 -8.15
CA ARG A 151 0.97 -12.67 -7.63
C ARG A 151 1.46 -12.27 -6.25
N LEU A 152 1.00 -12.95 -5.20
CA LEU A 152 1.48 -12.72 -3.84
C LEU A 152 2.89 -13.28 -3.69
N THR A 153 3.82 -12.45 -3.17
CA THR A 153 5.24 -12.83 -3.03
C THR A 153 5.68 -12.93 -1.58
N ARG A 154 5.04 -12.19 -0.67
CA ARG A 154 5.33 -12.27 0.78
C ARG A 154 4.06 -12.26 1.60
N LEU A 155 3.95 -13.21 2.52
CA LEU A 155 2.78 -13.42 3.36
C LEU A 155 3.17 -13.68 4.82
N GLN A 156 2.20 -13.44 5.71
CA GLN A 156 2.37 -13.74 7.13
C GLN A 156 1.11 -14.39 7.69
N LYS A 157 1.29 -15.54 8.34
CA LYS A 157 0.25 -16.20 9.16
C LYS A 157 0.19 -15.58 10.56
N PRO A 158 -0.95 -15.69 11.26
CA PRO A 158 -1.03 -15.33 12.67
C PRO A 158 0.07 -16.01 13.49
N GLY A 159 0.73 -15.23 14.36
CA GLY A 159 1.79 -15.73 15.24
C GLY A 159 3.11 -16.12 14.55
N ARG A 160 3.28 -15.81 13.25
CA ARG A 160 4.52 -16.08 12.50
C ARG A 160 5.11 -14.79 11.95
N GLY A 161 6.37 -14.83 11.53
CA GLY A 161 7.01 -13.75 10.78
C GLY A 161 6.54 -13.70 9.32
N MET A 162 6.78 -12.55 8.66
CA MET A 162 6.61 -12.41 7.22
C MET A 162 7.58 -13.34 6.48
N MET A 163 7.09 -14.10 5.50
CA MET A 163 7.86 -15.07 4.74
C MET A 163 7.56 -15.00 3.25
N ASP A 164 8.45 -15.53 2.44
CA ASP A 164 8.25 -15.62 1.00
C ASP A 164 7.16 -16.64 0.67
N ALA A 165 6.46 -16.43 -0.45
CA ALA A 165 5.34 -17.25 -0.88
C ALA A 165 5.68 -18.74 -0.97
N ASP A 166 6.86 -19.09 -1.47
CA ASP A 166 7.31 -20.50 -1.58
C ASP A 166 7.47 -21.17 -0.20
N ALA A 167 7.97 -20.41 0.79
CA ALA A 167 8.10 -20.91 2.16
C ALA A 167 6.72 -21.07 2.81
N PHE A 168 5.81 -20.13 2.54
CA PHE A 168 4.43 -20.20 2.98
C PHE A 168 3.72 -21.44 2.42
N LEU A 169 3.82 -21.66 1.10
CA LEU A 169 3.16 -22.78 0.38
C LEU A 169 3.64 -24.16 0.82
N ARG A 170 4.91 -24.31 1.19
CA ARG A 170 5.43 -25.58 1.77
C ARG A 170 4.73 -25.95 3.08
N GLY A 171 4.32 -24.96 3.86
CA GLY A 171 3.64 -25.19 5.13
C GLY A 171 2.11 -25.10 5.07
N GLN A 172 1.58 -24.55 3.99
CA GLN A 172 0.14 -24.42 3.74
C GLN A 172 -0.13 -24.32 2.24
N PRO A 173 -0.32 -25.46 1.57
CA PRO A 173 -0.69 -25.45 0.16
C PRO A 173 -1.99 -24.68 -0.07
N MET A 174 -2.00 -23.86 -1.11
CA MET A 174 -3.17 -23.12 -1.58
C MET A 174 -3.33 -23.39 -3.08
N PRO A 175 -3.95 -24.51 -3.45
CA PRO A 175 -4.10 -24.90 -4.84
C PRO A 175 -5.00 -23.95 -5.62
N ALA A 176 -4.91 -24.00 -6.95
CA ALA A 176 -5.85 -23.32 -7.83
C ALA A 176 -7.31 -23.58 -7.38
N GLY A 177 -8.13 -22.53 -7.38
CA GLY A 177 -9.49 -22.58 -6.86
C GLY A 177 -9.64 -22.20 -5.37
N THR A 178 -8.55 -22.18 -4.58
CA THR A 178 -8.59 -21.67 -3.21
C THR A 178 -9.04 -20.20 -3.22
N ARG A 179 -9.95 -19.82 -2.31
CA ARG A 179 -10.50 -18.46 -2.28
C ARG A 179 -10.07 -17.68 -1.05
N LEU A 180 -9.62 -16.46 -1.29
CA LEU A 180 -9.37 -15.41 -0.30
C LEU A 180 -10.54 -14.42 -0.32
N TYR A 181 -10.83 -13.84 0.82
CA TYR A 181 -12.02 -13.01 1.02
C TYR A 181 -11.64 -11.62 1.56
N HIS A 182 -12.44 -10.65 1.18
CA HIS A 182 -12.44 -9.34 1.85
C HIS A 182 -13.04 -9.49 3.26
N THR A 183 -14.21 -10.12 3.35
CA THR A 183 -14.87 -10.50 4.62
C THR A 183 -15.08 -12.00 4.60
N PRO A 184 -14.86 -12.73 5.71
CA PRO A 184 -15.09 -14.16 5.72
C PRO A 184 -16.56 -14.46 5.36
N PRO A 185 -16.84 -15.56 4.66
CA PRO A 185 -18.21 -15.98 4.43
C PRO A 185 -18.91 -16.24 5.77
N ALA A 186 -20.22 -16.00 5.84
CA ALA A 186 -21.01 -16.41 6.99
C ALA A 186 -20.78 -17.90 7.25
N ALA A 187 -20.63 -18.28 8.51
CA ALA A 187 -20.60 -19.70 8.87
C ALA A 187 -21.89 -20.36 8.33
N PRO A 188 -21.81 -21.56 7.73
CA PRO A 188 -23.03 -22.30 7.41
C PRO A 188 -23.82 -22.46 8.70
N ASP A 189 -25.11 -22.12 8.65
CA ASP A 189 -26.01 -22.35 9.77
C ASP A 189 -25.85 -23.81 10.21
N ALA A 190 -25.50 -24.00 11.49
CA ALA A 190 -25.40 -25.34 12.06
C ALA A 190 -26.85 -25.92 12.12
N GLU A 191 -27.15 -26.83 11.20
CA GLU A 191 -28.36 -27.66 11.25
C GLU A 191 -28.26 -28.66 12.41
#